data_92b54fb428873734df10b5a33d77b231
#
_entry.id   92b54fb428873734df10b5a33d77b231
#
_cell.length_a   1.000
_cell.length_b   1.000
_cell.length_c   1.000
_cell.angle_alpha   90.00
_cell.angle_beta   90.00
_cell.angle_gamma   90.00
#
_symmetry.space_group_name_H-M   'P 1'
#
loop_
_entity.id
_entity.type
_entity.pdbx_description
1 polymer ?
#
loop_
_entity_poly.entity_id
_entity_poly.type
_entity_poly.pdbx_seq_one_letter_code
_entity_poly.pdbx_strand_id
1 'polypeptide(L)'
;MQEGNPVTPQTSTTVDKGDSGYNKALRNRHLQMIAIGGSIGTGLFLGTGGRIAQGGPGLAISYAVCGIFAFLMVRALGEMAIRRPSSGAFVSYAREFMGEKGAYATGWFFFLDWSVTVMADITAVALYLHYWTALRSVPQWVLALIALGVV
;
A
#
# COMPACT_ATOMS: atom_id res chain seq x y z
N MET A 1 20.49 60.64 19.84
CA MET A 1 19.31 60.17 19.11
C MET A 1 19.72 58.93 18.37
N GLN A 2 19.35 57.78 18.90
CA GLN A 2 19.73 56.47 18.32
C GLN A 2 18.42 55.79 17.96
N GLU A 3 18.15 55.77 16.66
CA GLU A 3 16.95 55.19 16.06
C GLU A 3 16.95 53.69 16.24
N GLY A 4 15.94 53.19 16.94
CA GLY A 4 15.72 51.77 17.15
C GLY A 4 15.27 51.11 15.89
N ASN A 5 16.06 50.15 15.43
CA ASN A 5 15.73 49.24 14.35
C ASN A 5 14.63 48.26 14.83
N PRO A 6 13.46 48.13 14.15
CA PRO A 6 12.43 47.18 14.55
C PRO A 6 12.92 45.78 14.27
N VAL A 7 13.06 44.98 15.31
CA VAL A 7 13.31 43.55 15.26
C VAL A 7 12.08 42.87 14.65
N THR A 8 12.14 42.56 13.38
CA THR A 8 11.19 41.66 12.73
C THR A 8 11.33 40.26 13.33
N PRO A 9 10.24 39.63 13.81
CA PRO A 9 10.30 38.24 14.24
C PRO A 9 10.58 37.36 13.02
N GLN A 10 11.79 36.85 12.97
CA GLN A 10 12.11 35.75 12.04
C GLN A 10 11.33 34.53 12.52
N THR A 11 10.16 34.31 11.95
CA THR A 11 9.46 33.05 12.05
C THR A 11 10.30 32.02 11.25
N SER A 12 11.28 31.44 11.90
CA SER A 12 11.99 30.27 11.39
C SER A 12 11.00 29.12 11.36
N THR A 13 10.22 29.04 10.29
CA THR A 13 9.64 27.77 9.87
C THR A 13 10.81 26.85 9.57
N THR A 14 11.16 26.02 10.54
CA THR A 14 11.99 24.84 10.30
C THR A 14 11.18 23.94 9.37
N VAL A 15 11.29 24.19 8.06
CA VAL A 15 10.86 23.25 7.03
C VAL A 15 11.72 22.02 7.26
N ASP A 16 11.08 20.97 7.73
CA ASP A 16 11.69 19.67 7.93
C ASP A 16 12.35 19.25 6.61
N LYS A 17 13.69 19.14 6.63
CA LYS A 17 14.52 18.83 5.45
C LYS A 17 14.21 17.45 4.82
N GLY A 18 13.28 16.67 5.41
CA GLY A 18 12.81 15.40 4.88
C GLY A 18 11.85 15.53 3.68
N ASP A 19 11.24 16.69 3.46
CA ASP A 19 10.16 16.86 2.48
C ASP A 19 10.59 17.54 1.16
N SER A 20 11.86 17.91 1.03
CA SER A 20 12.37 18.64 -0.16
C SER A 20 12.61 17.79 -1.41
N GLY A 21 12.28 16.48 -1.39
CA GLY A 21 12.48 15.55 -2.49
C GLY A 21 11.22 15.18 -3.28
N TYR A 22 10.03 15.57 -2.85
CA TYR A 22 8.79 15.19 -3.54
C TYR A 22 8.39 16.20 -4.61
N ASN A 23 8.59 15.82 -5.87
CA ASN A 23 8.08 16.56 -7.01
C ASN A 23 6.59 16.21 -7.19
N LYS A 24 5.68 17.20 -7.11
CA LYS A 24 4.22 17.03 -7.33
C LYS A 24 3.92 16.82 -8.83
N ALA A 25 4.52 15.81 -9.45
CA ALA A 25 4.34 15.50 -10.86
C ALA A 25 3.07 14.69 -11.16
N LEU A 26 2.46 14.06 -10.15
CA LEU A 26 1.29 13.20 -10.30
C LEU A 26 -0.01 14.01 -10.29
N ARG A 27 -0.83 13.85 -11.35
CA ARG A 27 -2.19 14.41 -11.41
C ARG A 27 -3.16 13.46 -10.69
N ASN A 28 -4.29 13.99 -10.18
CA ASN A 28 -5.30 13.20 -9.47
C ASN A 28 -5.75 11.93 -10.21
N ARG A 29 -5.89 11.98 -11.53
CA ARG A 29 -6.23 10.81 -12.35
C ARG A 29 -5.17 9.70 -12.29
N HIS A 30 -3.88 10.07 -12.24
CA HIS A 30 -2.80 9.09 -12.11
C HIS A 30 -2.85 8.41 -10.75
N LEU A 31 -3.10 9.18 -9.69
CA LEU A 31 -3.28 8.64 -8.33
C LEU A 31 -4.47 7.69 -8.25
N GLN A 32 -5.61 8.06 -8.86
CA GLN A 32 -6.79 7.19 -8.91
C GLN A 32 -6.52 5.89 -9.66
N MET A 33 -5.87 5.95 -10.81
CA MET A 33 -5.52 4.76 -11.59
C MET A 33 -4.56 3.84 -10.83
N ILE A 34 -3.55 4.40 -10.18
CA ILE A 34 -2.61 3.64 -9.34
C ILE A 34 -3.35 3.01 -8.14
N ALA A 35 -4.23 3.77 -7.48
CA ALA A 35 -5.00 3.27 -6.35
C ALA A 35 -5.94 2.13 -6.74
N ILE A 36 -6.67 2.27 -7.85
CA ILE A 36 -7.56 1.22 -8.37
C ILE A 36 -6.75 0.01 -8.80
N GLY A 37 -5.69 0.20 -9.60
CA GLY A 37 -4.83 -0.88 -10.07
C GLY A 37 -4.13 -1.63 -8.94
N GLY A 38 -3.65 -0.92 -7.92
CA GLY A 38 -3.03 -1.51 -6.74
C GLY A 38 -4.02 -2.25 -5.81
N SER A 39 -5.31 -1.86 -5.83
CA SER A 39 -6.35 -2.54 -5.05
C SER A 39 -6.83 -3.83 -5.69
N ILE A 40 -6.71 -3.95 -7.01
CA ILE A 40 -7.09 -5.13 -7.78
C ILE A 40 -5.87 -6.06 -7.82
N GLY A 41 -5.72 -6.88 -6.78
CA GLY A 41 -4.64 -7.86 -6.68
C GLY A 41 -5.10 -9.28 -7.05
N THR A 42 -4.17 -10.21 -6.94
CA THR A 42 -4.38 -11.66 -7.11
C THR A 42 -5.48 -12.22 -6.20
N GLY A 43 -5.68 -11.59 -5.04
CA GLY A 43 -6.76 -11.94 -4.12
C GLY A 43 -8.15 -11.84 -4.74
N LEU A 44 -8.39 -10.84 -5.62
CA LEU A 44 -9.66 -10.72 -6.32
C LEU A 44 -9.81 -11.80 -7.39
N PHE A 45 -8.83 -11.97 -8.26
CA PHE A 45 -8.95 -12.88 -9.40
C PHE A 45 -8.77 -14.34 -9.01
N LEU A 46 -7.76 -14.68 -8.24
CA LEU A 46 -7.45 -16.06 -7.88
C LEU A 46 -8.28 -16.54 -6.68
N GLY A 47 -8.39 -15.70 -5.65
CA GLY A 47 -9.03 -16.07 -4.38
C GLY A 47 -10.56 -16.06 -4.43
N THR A 48 -11.16 -15.21 -5.25
CA THR A 48 -12.63 -15.00 -5.21
C THR A 48 -13.41 -16.16 -5.80
N GLY A 49 -12.91 -16.80 -6.86
CA GLY A 49 -13.61 -17.92 -7.50
C GLY A 49 -13.93 -19.08 -6.54
N GLY A 50 -12.93 -19.56 -5.81
CA GLY A 50 -13.10 -20.61 -4.82
C GLY A 50 -13.97 -20.20 -3.62
N ARG A 51 -13.89 -18.96 -3.21
CA ARG A 51 -14.68 -18.42 -2.10
C ARG A 51 -16.16 -18.23 -2.46
N ILE A 52 -16.46 -17.82 -3.70
CA ILE A 52 -17.85 -17.74 -4.19
C ILE A 52 -18.47 -19.14 -4.23
N ALA A 53 -17.73 -20.13 -4.67
CA ALA A 53 -18.22 -21.52 -4.71
C ALA A 53 -18.56 -22.08 -3.32
N GLN A 54 -17.84 -21.66 -2.27
CA GLN A 54 -18.06 -22.11 -0.91
C GLN A 54 -19.06 -21.24 -0.13
N GLY A 55 -18.96 -19.93 -0.26
CA GLY A 55 -19.72 -18.96 0.53
C GLY A 55 -21.01 -18.46 -0.12
N GLY A 56 -21.21 -18.74 -1.40
CA GLY A 56 -22.40 -18.31 -2.13
C GLY A 56 -22.65 -16.78 -2.02
N PRO A 57 -23.92 -16.36 -2.01
CA PRO A 57 -24.27 -14.92 -1.95
C PRO A 57 -23.88 -14.24 -0.61
N GLY A 58 -23.65 -15.00 0.46
CA GLY A 58 -23.19 -14.47 1.75
C GLY A 58 -21.83 -13.80 1.65
N LEU A 59 -21.01 -14.15 0.64
CA LEU A 59 -19.72 -13.54 0.40
C LEU A 59 -19.85 -12.03 0.10
N ALA A 60 -20.90 -11.61 -0.60
CA ALA A 60 -21.15 -10.20 -0.92
C ALA A 60 -21.34 -9.36 0.36
N ILE A 61 -22.05 -9.91 1.35
CA ILE A 61 -22.25 -9.24 2.63
C ILE A 61 -20.92 -9.10 3.38
N SER A 62 -20.10 -10.15 3.40
CA SER A 62 -18.78 -10.13 4.03
C SER A 62 -17.88 -9.06 3.38
N TYR A 63 -17.86 -8.99 2.04
CA TYR A 63 -17.10 -7.95 1.33
C TYR A 63 -17.64 -6.54 1.61
N ALA A 64 -18.96 -6.35 1.69
CA ALA A 64 -19.54 -5.06 2.01
C ALA A 64 -19.13 -4.58 3.41
N VAL A 65 -19.22 -5.45 4.41
CA VAL A 65 -18.80 -5.13 5.77
C VAL A 65 -17.31 -4.82 5.86
N CYS A 66 -16.45 -5.68 5.28
CA CYS A 66 -15.01 -5.44 5.25
C CYS A 66 -14.67 -4.14 4.48
N GLY A 67 -15.38 -3.86 3.40
CA GLY A 67 -15.20 -2.64 2.60
C GLY A 67 -15.50 -1.37 3.40
N ILE A 68 -16.54 -1.38 4.23
CA ILE A 68 -16.85 -0.25 5.13
C ILE A 68 -15.71 -0.02 6.12
N PHE A 69 -15.22 -1.09 6.78
CA PHE A 69 -14.10 -0.96 7.71
C PHE A 69 -12.81 -0.48 7.00
N ALA A 70 -12.51 -1.03 5.85
CA ALA A 70 -11.36 -0.60 5.04
C ALA A 70 -11.46 0.88 4.66
N PHE A 71 -12.65 1.33 4.23
CA PHE A 71 -12.90 2.73 3.91
C PHE A 71 -12.67 3.66 5.11
N LEU A 72 -13.15 3.28 6.31
CA LEU A 72 -12.94 4.08 7.52
C LEU A 72 -11.47 4.16 7.90
N MET A 73 -10.72 3.04 7.80
CA MET A 73 -9.28 3.02 8.07
C MET A 73 -8.50 3.89 7.09
N VAL A 74 -8.76 3.77 5.79
CA VAL A 74 -8.08 4.57 4.76
C VAL A 74 -8.42 6.05 4.90
N ARG A 75 -9.68 6.38 5.24
CA ARG A 75 -10.08 7.75 5.52
C ARG A 75 -9.33 8.34 6.71
N ALA A 76 -9.25 7.61 7.83
CA ALA A 76 -8.51 8.04 9.01
C ALA A 76 -7.02 8.26 8.70
N LEU A 77 -6.41 7.35 7.94
CA LEU A 77 -5.02 7.50 7.49
C LEU A 77 -4.84 8.73 6.59
N GLY A 78 -5.80 8.99 5.68
CA GLY A 78 -5.78 10.16 4.81
C GLY A 78 -5.87 11.47 5.60
N GLU A 79 -6.71 11.53 6.63
CA GLU A 79 -6.79 12.72 7.51
C GLU A 79 -5.48 12.97 8.26
N MET A 80 -4.81 11.91 8.73
CA MET A 80 -3.48 12.03 9.33
C MET A 80 -2.43 12.51 8.33
N ALA A 81 -2.44 11.97 7.12
CA ALA A 81 -1.50 12.35 6.06
C ALA A 81 -1.64 13.83 5.63
N ILE A 82 -2.86 14.38 5.63
CA ILE A 82 -3.11 15.79 5.33
C ILE A 82 -2.61 16.70 6.46
N ARG A 83 -2.83 16.30 7.72
CA ARG A 83 -2.46 17.11 8.89
C ARG A 83 -0.96 17.07 9.18
N ARG A 84 -0.32 15.95 8.93
CA ARG A 84 1.10 15.68 9.22
C ARG A 84 1.73 14.87 8.10
N PRO A 85 2.05 15.50 6.96
CA PRO A 85 2.70 14.80 5.86
C PRO A 85 4.03 14.21 6.33
N SER A 86 4.19 12.90 6.14
CA SER A 86 5.39 12.15 6.51
C SER A 86 5.78 11.18 5.41
N SER A 87 7.06 11.13 5.07
CA SER A 87 7.60 10.18 4.08
C SER A 87 7.55 8.72 4.56
N GLY A 88 7.50 8.50 5.87
CA GLY A 88 7.38 7.18 6.49
C GLY A 88 5.96 6.63 6.58
N ALA A 89 4.97 7.36 6.08
CA ALA A 89 3.55 6.99 6.07
C ALA A 89 3.08 6.44 7.44
N PHE A 90 2.36 5.32 7.46
CA PHE A 90 1.78 4.75 8.68
C PHE A 90 2.81 4.29 9.73
N VAL A 91 4.05 3.95 9.33
CA VAL A 91 5.12 3.59 10.29
C VAL A 91 5.55 4.81 11.10
N SER A 92 5.59 6.00 10.48
CA SER A 92 5.88 7.24 11.21
C SER A 92 4.77 7.60 12.21
N TYR A 93 3.51 7.38 11.83
CA TYR A 93 2.38 7.57 12.75
C TYR A 93 2.40 6.54 13.89
N ALA A 94 2.73 5.29 13.60
CA ALA A 94 2.91 4.27 14.63
C ALA A 94 4.00 4.65 15.63
N ARG A 95 5.11 5.26 15.15
CA ARG A 95 6.18 5.77 16.02
C ARG A 95 5.70 6.88 16.92
N GLU A 96 4.92 7.82 16.39
CA GLU A 96 4.41 8.97 17.12
C GLU A 96 3.40 8.57 18.22
N PHE A 97 2.47 7.67 17.90
CA PHE A 97 1.37 7.30 18.82
C PHE A 97 1.67 6.09 19.70
N MET A 98 2.46 5.14 19.23
CA MET A 98 2.76 3.88 19.93
C MET A 98 4.23 3.76 20.37
N GLY A 99 5.07 4.74 19.99
CA GLY A 99 6.49 4.75 20.30
C GLY A 99 7.33 3.83 19.40
N GLU A 100 8.62 3.71 19.72
CA GLU A 100 9.60 2.97 18.91
C GLU A 100 9.26 1.47 18.77
N LYS A 101 8.75 0.84 19.81
CA LYS A 101 8.35 -0.58 19.77
C LYS A 101 7.18 -0.81 18.81
N GLY A 102 6.21 0.12 18.81
CA GLY A 102 5.08 0.09 17.87
C GLY A 102 5.51 0.27 16.43
N ALA A 103 6.40 1.23 16.18
CA ALA A 103 6.97 1.46 14.84
C ALA A 103 7.75 0.24 14.32
N TYR A 104 8.57 -0.38 15.18
CA TYR A 104 9.31 -1.58 14.84
C TYR A 104 8.39 -2.74 14.45
N ALA A 105 7.39 -3.02 15.28
CA ALA A 105 6.41 -4.07 15.00
C ALA A 105 5.65 -3.80 13.69
N THR A 106 5.18 -2.56 13.49
CA THR A 106 4.46 -2.15 12.28
C THR A 106 5.32 -2.30 11.03
N GLY A 107 6.62 -1.91 11.10
CA GLY A 107 7.57 -2.08 10.00
C GLY A 107 7.79 -3.55 9.64
N TRP A 108 7.94 -4.43 10.63
CA TRP A 108 8.06 -5.87 10.42
C TRP A 108 6.80 -6.50 9.82
N PHE A 109 5.61 -6.13 10.31
CA PHE A 109 4.36 -6.60 9.72
C PHE A 109 4.21 -6.17 8.26
N PHE A 110 4.58 -4.94 7.95
CA PHE A 110 4.58 -4.46 6.57
C PHE A 110 5.55 -5.22 5.67
N PHE A 111 6.77 -5.48 6.15
CA PHE A 111 7.74 -6.27 5.40
C PHE A 111 7.25 -7.70 5.13
N LEU A 112 6.67 -8.36 6.14
CA LEU A 112 6.12 -9.71 6.02
C LEU A 112 4.93 -9.73 5.06
N ASP A 113 4.02 -8.76 5.17
CA ASP A 113 2.86 -8.64 4.28
C ASP A 113 3.29 -8.54 2.81
N TRP A 114 4.21 -7.65 2.49
CA TRP A 114 4.76 -7.54 1.13
C TRP A 114 5.49 -8.79 0.67
N SER A 115 6.25 -9.44 1.53
CA SER A 115 6.97 -10.66 1.18
C SER A 115 6.02 -11.80 0.84
N VAL A 116 4.98 -11.99 1.64
CA VAL A 116 3.95 -13.02 1.38
C VAL A 116 3.13 -12.68 0.15
N THR A 117 2.80 -11.41 -0.07
CA THR A 117 2.06 -10.96 -1.24
C THR A 117 2.82 -11.25 -2.53
N VAL A 118 4.12 -10.95 -2.59
CA VAL A 118 4.96 -11.27 -3.76
C VAL A 118 5.00 -12.76 -4.04
N MET A 119 5.10 -13.61 -3.00
CA MET A 119 5.05 -15.07 -3.17
C MET A 119 3.70 -15.53 -3.74
N ALA A 120 2.60 -14.96 -3.26
CA ALA A 120 1.26 -15.24 -3.74
C ALA A 120 1.08 -14.79 -5.21
N ASP A 121 1.60 -13.62 -5.56
CA ASP A 121 1.52 -13.05 -6.91
C ASP A 121 2.29 -13.92 -7.92
N ILE A 122 3.52 -14.32 -7.60
CA ILE A 122 4.32 -15.22 -8.45
C ILE A 122 3.60 -16.55 -8.65
N THR A 123 3.03 -17.10 -7.59
CA THR A 123 2.26 -18.36 -7.67
C THR A 123 1.03 -18.21 -8.55
N ALA A 124 0.32 -17.09 -8.42
CA ALA A 124 -0.86 -16.79 -9.24
C ALA A 124 -0.51 -16.66 -10.73
N VAL A 125 0.57 -15.93 -11.05
CA VAL A 125 1.06 -15.79 -12.41
C VAL A 125 1.37 -17.17 -13.01
N ALA A 126 2.06 -18.03 -12.27
CA ALA A 126 2.38 -19.39 -12.71
C ALA A 126 1.11 -20.23 -12.98
N LEU A 127 0.07 -20.09 -12.12
CA LEU A 127 -1.22 -20.75 -12.32
C LEU A 127 -1.96 -20.23 -13.56
N TYR A 128 -1.96 -18.93 -13.80
CA TYR A 128 -2.58 -18.34 -14.99
C TYR A 128 -1.87 -18.75 -16.27
N LEU A 129 -0.54 -18.83 -16.28
CA LEU A 129 0.23 -19.30 -17.43
C LEU A 129 -0.09 -20.77 -17.78
N HIS A 130 -0.40 -21.60 -16.79
CA HIS A 130 -0.85 -22.97 -17.02
C HIS A 130 -2.20 -23.09 -17.74
N TYR A 131 -2.99 -22.02 -17.80
CA TYR A 131 -4.23 -22.02 -18.55
C TYR A 131 -3.99 -22.14 -20.07
N TRP A 132 -2.83 -21.68 -20.55
CA TRP A 132 -2.46 -21.83 -21.95
C TRP A 132 -1.96 -23.26 -22.23
N THR A 133 -2.59 -23.89 -23.22
CA THR A 133 -2.33 -25.31 -23.60
C THR A 133 -0.84 -25.57 -23.91
N ALA A 134 -0.14 -24.60 -24.50
CA ALA A 134 1.29 -24.69 -24.81
C ALA A 134 2.19 -24.80 -23.59
N LEU A 135 1.75 -24.27 -22.44
CA LEU A 135 2.54 -24.22 -21.20
C LEU A 135 2.13 -25.29 -20.18
N ARG A 136 1.11 -26.10 -20.49
CA ARG A 136 0.62 -27.18 -19.62
C ARG A 136 1.66 -28.27 -19.32
N SER A 137 2.57 -28.52 -20.25
CA SER A 137 3.64 -29.50 -20.09
C SER A 137 4.81 -28.98 -19.22
N VAL A 138 4.87 -27.66 -18.96
CA VAL A 138 5.95 -27.05 -18.17
C VAL A 138 5.58 -27.13 -16.70
N PRO A 139 6.46 -27.65 -15.82
CA PRO A 139 6.20 -27.68 -14.38
C PRO A 139 5.95 -26.27 -13.81
N GLN A 140 5.01 -26.17 -12.88
CA GLN A 140 4.61 -24.88 -12.29
C GLN A 140 5.80 -24.10 -11.65
N TRP A 141 6.74 -24.80 -11.05
CA TRP A 141 7.91 -24.17 -10.43
C TRP A 141 8.82 -23.46 -11.45
N VAL A 142 8.91 -23.97 -12.69
CA VAL A 142 9.67 -23.32 -13.78
C VAL A 142 9.01 -22.00 -14.17
N LEU A 143 7.68 -22.00 -14.31
CA LEU A 143 6.93 -20.79 -14.62
C LEU A 143 7.04 -19.76 -13.48
N ALA A 144 7.03 -20.21 -12.23
CA ALA A 144 7.25 -19.35 -11.08
C ALA A 144 8.66 -18.72 -11.08
N LEU A 145 9.70 -19.48 -11.43
CA LEU A 145 11.06 -18.97 -11.56
C LEU A 145 11.20 -17.95 -12.71
N ILE A 146 10.53 -18.19 -13.82
CA ILE A 146 10.51 -17.23 -14.94
C ILE A 146 9.81 -15.95 -14.50
N ALA A 147 8.66 -16.04 -13.83
CA ALA A 147 7.95 -14.89 -13.30
C ALA A 147 8.81 -14.10 -12.29
N LEU A 148 9.51 -14.80 -11.40
CA LEU A 148 10.45 -14.18 -10.45
C LEU A 148 11.62 -13.46 -11.14
N GLY A 149 12.09 -14.00 -12.26
CA GLY A 149 13.20 -13.40 -13.02
C GLY A 149 12.81 -12.16 -13.84
N VAL A 150 11.51 -11.99 -14.09
CA VAL A 150 10.96 -10.82 -14.82
C VAL A 150 10.67 -9.66 -13.87
N VAL A 151 10.35 -9.93 -12.61
CA VAL A 151 10.05 -8.94 -11.56
C VAL A 151 11.33 -8.43 -10.90
#